data_290e96e1a2faac15aef3d8854354807c
#
_entry.id   290e96e1a2faac15aef3d8854354807c
#
_cell.length_a   1.000
_cell.length_b   1.000
_cell.length_c   1.000
_cell.angle_alpha   90.00
_cell.angle_beta   90.00
_cell.angle_gamma   90.00
#
_symmetry.space_group_name_H-M   'P 1'
#
loop_
_entity.id
_entity.type
_entity.pdbx_description
1 polymer ?
#
loop_
_entity_poly.entity_id
_entity_poly.type
_entity_poly.pdbx_seq_one_letter_code
_entity_poly.pdbx_strand_id
1 'polypeptide(L)'
;MSRLLLSVLLGAPAGLRAEPLVPPGKVLFQQNCARCHGANGKLGLNGAHDLTKSNLNAFGRTYLITNGLGKMPSFKTKLTPPQIEQLVAYSLTFK
;
A
#
# COMPACT_ATOMS: atom_id res chain seq x y z
N MET A 1 19.73 42.42 -13.75
CA MET A 1 20.15 42.32 -12.59
C MET A 1 19.40 41.54 -11.58
N SER A 2 18.51 41.96 -11.07
CA SER A 2 17.78 41.29 -10.05
C SER A 2 17.30 39.90 -10.36
N ARG A 3 17.01 39.65 -11.49
CA ARG A 3 16.49 38.36 -11.81
C ARG A 3 17.13 37.24 -11.09
N LEU A 4 18.31 37.24 -10.98
CA LEU A 4 19.02 36.17 -10.37
C LEU A 4 18.30 35.72 -9.17
N LEU A 5 17.80 36.59 -8.48
CA LEU A 5 17.15 36.27 -7.27
C LEU A 5 16.27 35.13 -7.47
N LEU A 6 15.57 35.14 -8.43
CA LEU A 6 14.64 34.13 -8.68
C LEU A 6 15.27 32.82 -8.53
N SER A 7 16.31 32.66 -9.15
CA SER A 7 16.99 31.40 -9.13
C SER A 7 17.02 30.93 -7.72
N VAL A 8 17.23 31.79 -6.89
CA VAL A 8 17.33 31.43 -5.52
C VAL A 8 16.15 30.65 -5.08
N LEU A 9 15.04 31.14 -5.35
CA LEU A 9 13.82 30.50 -4.96
C LEU A 9 13.83 29.09 -5.36
N LEU A 10 14.28 28.89 -6.45
CA LEU A 10 14.28 27.56 -6.98
C LEU A 10 15.04 26.75 -6.04
N GLY A 11 15.92 27.36 -5.42
CA GLY A 11 16.73 26.64 -4.51
C GLY A 11 15.84 25.87 -3.58
N ALA A 12 14.57 26.08 -3.71
CA ALA A 12 13.65 25.38 -2.88
C ALA A 12 14.11 23.96 -2.95
N PRO A 13 14.71 23.51 -1.96
CA PRO A 13 15.31 22.20 -1.92
C PRO A 13 14.29 21.09 -1.97
N ALA A 14 14.67 20.08 -2.63
CA ALA A 14 13.83 18.91 -2.71
C ALA A 14 13.62 18.35 -1.31
N GLY A 15 14.54 18.59 -0.43
CA GLY A 15 14.44 18.10 0.92
C GLY A 15 13.23 18.61 1.68
N LEU A 16 12.64 19.66 1.17
CA LEU A 16 11.49 20.24 1.85
C LEU A 16 10.20 19.58 1.41
N ARG A 17 10.32 18.61 0.54
CA ARG A 17 9.14 17.93 0.07
C ARG A 17 8.52 17.16 1.21
N ALA A 18 7.24 17.36 1.42
CA ALA A 18 6.55 16.70 2.50
C ALA A 18 6.38 15.21 2.23
N GLU A 19 6.53 14.44 3.26
CA GLU A 19 6.26 13.00 3.18
C GLU A 19 4.77 12.79 3.36
N PRO A 20 4.19 11.78 2.73
CA PRO A 20 2.79 11.46 2.95
C PRO A 20 2.57 11.08 4.41
N LEU A 21 1.54 11.67 5.02
CA LEU A 21 1.19 11.34 6.39
C LEU A 21 0.54 9.97 6.48
N VAL A 22 -0.11 9.55 5.41
CA VAL A 22 -0.76 8.26 5.35
C VAL A 22 0.07 7.37 4.44
N PRO A 23 0.49 6.19 4.89
CA PRO A 23 1.25 5.28 4.02
C PRO A 23 0.45 4.96 2.76
N PRO A 24 1.09 4.95 1.60
CA PRO A 24 0.39 4.65 0.35
C PRO A 24 -0.32 3.29 0.39
N GLY A 25 0.28 2.31 1.04
CA GLY A 25 -0.32 0.99 1.15
C GLY A 25 -1.63 0.99 1.92
N LYS A 26 -1.79 1.91 2.87
CA LYS A 26 -3.02 2.01 3.63
C LYS A 26 -4.18 2.42 2.74
N VAL A 27 -3.97 3.40 1.89
CA VAL A 27 -5.01 3.86 0.97
C VAL A 27 -5.39 2.74 0.00
N LEU A 28 -4.38 2.08 -0.56
CA LEU A 28 -4.62 0.97 -1.47
C LEU A 28 -5.37 -0.16 -0.78
N PHE A 29 -5.03 -0.44 0.47
CA PHE A 29 -5.68 -1.48 1.24
C PHE A 29 -7.16 -1.14 1.47
N GLN A 30 -7.44 0.09 1.86
CA GLN A 30 -8.81 0.53 2.10
C GLN A 30 -9.64 0.43 0.83
N GLN A 31 -9.07 0.74 -0.30
CA GLN A 31 -9.78 0.72 -1.58
C GLN A 31 -10.00 -0.68 -2.14
N ASN A 32 -9.09 -1.60 -1.87
CA ASN A 32 -9.08 -2.89 -2.55
C ASN A 32 -9.24 -4.12 -1.66
N CYS A 33 -8.93 -4.01 -0.39
CA CYS A 33 -8.82 -5.17 0.48
C CYS A 33 -9.75 -5.12 1.68
N ALA A 34 -10.06 -3.92 2.17
CA ALA A 34 -10.81 -3.78 3.41
C ALA A 34 -12.23 -4.31 3.32
N ARG A 35 -12.79 -4.41 2.11
CA ARG A 35 -14.14 -4.92 1.96
C ARG A 35 -14.27 -6.31 2.57
N CYS A 36 -13.29 -7.15 2.41
CA CYS A 36 -13.32 -8.50 2.95
C CYS A 36 -12.48 -8.65 4.22
N HIS A 37 -11.32 -7.98 4.26
CA HIS A 37 -10.41 -8.10 5.39
C HIS A 37 -10.73 -7.14 6.53
N GLY A 38 -11.46 -6.05 6.25
CA GLY A 38 -11.73 -5.02 7.24
C GLY A 38 -10.56 -4.05 7.38
N ALA A 39 -10.83 -2.86 7.87
CA ALA A 39 -9.79 -1.85 8.05
C ALA A 39 -8.71 -2.31 9.03
N ASN A 40 -9.07 -3.16 9.98
CA ASN A 40 -8.12 -3.69 10.96
C ASN A 40 -7.61 -5.08 10.61
N GLY A 41 -7.99 -5.62 9.45
CA GLY A 41 -7.53 -6.92 8.98
C GLY A 41 -8.27 -8.12 9.57
N LYS A 42 -9.29 -7.91 10.40
CA LYS A 42 -9.94 -8.99 11.13
C LYS A 42 -11.36 -9.34 10.70
N LEU A 43 -11.89 -8.67 9.70
CA LEU A 43 -13.31 -8.84 9.36
C LEU A 43 -13.68 -10.26 8.92
N GLY A 44 -12.87 -10.89 8.12
CA GLY A 44 -13.13 -12.27 7.72
C GLY A 44 -14.31 -12.48 6.79
N LEU A 45 -14.72 -11.48 6.03
CA LEU A 45 -15.82 -11.62 5.11
C LEU A 45 -15.39 -12.50 3.95
N ASN A 46 -16.30 -13.36 3.46
CA ASN A 46 -16.03 -14.29 2.36
C ASN A 46 -14.83 -15.22 2.66
N GLY A 47 -14.61 -15.52 3.93
CA GLY A 47 -13.53 -16.41 4.30
C GLY A 47 -12.16 -15.76 4.31
N ALA A 48 -12.10 -14.44 4.28
CA ALA A 48 -10.82 -13.74 4.30
C ALA A 48 -10.08 -14.03 5.60
N HIS A 49 -8.78 -14.27 5.50
CA HIS A 49 -7.95 -14.58 6.67
C HIS A 49 -7.82 -13.35 7.57
N ASP A 50 -7.68 -13.62 8.85
CA ASP A 50 -7.37 -12.57 9.83
C ASP A 50 -5.91 -12.20 9.62
N LEU A 51 -5.67 -11.02 9.10
CA LEU A 51 -4.33 -10.59 8.74
C LEU A 51 -3.43 -10.36 9.95
N THR A 52 -4.02 -10.20 11.13
CA THR A 52 -3.21 -10.04 12.34
C THR A 52 -2.59 -11.36 12.77
N LYS A 53 -3.08 -12.47 12.22
CA LYS A 53 -2.59 -13.81 12.56
C LYS A 53 -1.88 -14.48 11.40
N SER A 54 -1.71 -13.79 10.29
CA SER A 54 -1.08 -14.39 9.11
C SER A 54 0.42 -14.57 9.30
N ASN A 55 0.92 -15.74 8.92
CA ASN A 55 2.35 -16.04 8.96
C ASN A 55 3.02 -15.86 7.60
N LEU A 56 2.26 -15.41 6.60
CA LEU A 56 2.86 -15.22 5.29
C LEU A 56 3.86 -14.06 5.31
N ASN A 57 5.02 -14.31 4.76
CA ASN A 57 6.03 -13.28 4.62
C ASN A 57 5.73 -12.40 3.39
N ALA A 58 6.60 -11.44 3.12
CA ALA A 58 6.39 -10.52 2.01
C ALA A 58 6.28 -11.25 0.68
N PHE A 59 7.09 -12.26 0.45
CA PHE A 59 7.08 -13.01 -0.80
C PHE A 59 5.72 -13.70 -0.99
N GLY A 60 5.25 -14.40 0.04
CA GLY A 60 3.97 -15.10 -0.04
C GLY A 60 2.79 -14.14 -0.23
N ARG A 61 2.84 -13.00 0.43
CA ARG A 61 1.77 -12.01 0.28
C ARG A 61 1.76 -11.41 -1.11
N THR A 62 2.93 -11.14 -1.66
CA THR A 62 3.05 -10.64 -3.02
C THR A 62 2.43 -11.62 -4.01
N TYR A 63 2.74 -12.90 -3.83
CA TYR A 63 2.21 -13.93 -4.72
C TYR A 63 0.68 -14.01 -4.63
N LEU A 64 0.13 -14.01 -3.43
CA LEU A 64 -1.30 -14.09 -3.23
C LEU A 64 -2.04 -12.88 -3.77
N ILE A 65 -1.55 -11.71 -3.51
CA ILE A 65 -2.20 -10.48 -4.00
C ILE A 65 -2.14 -10.44 -5.52
N THR A 66 -1.01 -10.81 -6.08
CA THR A 66 -0.85 -10.78 -7.53
C THR A 66 -1.77 -11.79 -8.22
N ASN A 67 -1.83 -13.00 -7.70
CA ASN A 67 -2.53 -14.08 -8.40
C ASN A 67 -3.92 -14.41 -7.88
N GLY A 68 -4.20 -14.01 -6.65
CA GLY A 68 -5.47 -14.34 -6.02
C GLY A 68 -5.51 -15.77 -5.54
N LEU A 69 -6.54 -16.11 -4.79
CA LEU A 69 -6.76 -17.47 -4.32
C LEU A 69 -8.22 -17.58 -3.84
N GLY A 70 -8.93 -18.57 -4.38
CA GLY A 70 -10.32 -18.76 -3.98
C GLY A 70 -11.14 -17.52 -4.27
N LYS A 71 -11.79 -16.97 -3.26
CA LYS A 71 -12.62 -15.78 -3.43
C LYS A 71 -11.81 -14.48 -3.44
N MET A 72 -10.54 -14.54 -3.12
CA MET A 72 -9.69 -13.39 -3.21
C MET A 72 -9.29 -13.18 -4.66
N PRO A 73 -9.65 -12.05 -5.27
CA PRO A 73 -9.34 -11.85 -6.68
C PRO A 73 -7.87 -11.57 -6.91
N SER A 74 -7.45 -11.79 -8.16
CA SER A 74 -6.12 -11.43 -8.59
C SER A 74 -6.06 -9.93 -8.83
N PHE A 75 -4.99 -9.29 -8.42
CA PHE A 75 -4.78 -7.87 -8.66
C PHE A 75 -3.73 -7.60 -9.74
N LYS A 76 -3.32 -8.66 -10.44
CA LYS A 76 -2.28 -8.56 -11.46
C LYS A 76 -2.56 -7.48 -12.50
N THR A 77 -3.80 -7.35 -12.94
CA THR A 77 -4.14 -6.35 -13.95
C THR A 77 -4.73 -5.06 -13.36
N LYS A 78 -4.96 -5.04 -12.06
CA LYS A 78 -5.58 -3.88 -11.41
C LYS A 78 -4.57 -2.97 -10.74
N LEU A 79 -3.47 -3.52 -10.30
CA LEU A 79 -2.45 -2.78 -9.56
C LEU A 79 -1.08 -3.04 -10.17
N THR A 80 -0.23 -2.05 -10.11
CA THR A 80 1.14 -2.20 -10.59
C THR A 80 1.97 -2.94 -9.56
N PRO A 81 3.09 -3.54 -9.96
CA PRO A 81 3.97 -4.18 -8.99
C PRO A 81 4.39 -3.28 -7.83
N PRO A 82 4.73 -2.00 -8.04
CA PRO A 82 5.03 -1.12 -6.91
C PRO A 82 3.85 -0.93 -5.98
N GLN A 83 2.62 -0.89 -6.50
CA GLN A 83 1.44 -0.76 -5.66
C GLN A 83 1.21 -2.01 -4.83
N ILE A 84 1.44 -3.18 -5.45
CA ILE A 84 1.31 -4.44 -4.72
C ILE A 84 2.36 -4.48 -3.61
N GLU A 85 3.56 -4.00 -3.88
CA GLU A 85 4.61 -3.95 -2.88
C GLU A 85 4.21 -3.07 -1.70
N GLN A 86 3.57 -1.94 -1.98
CA GLN A 86 3.08 -1.05 -0.93
C GLN A 86 1.99 -1.72 -0.09
N LEU A 87 1.11 -2.47 -0.74
CA LEU A 87 0.08 -3.23 -0.04
C LEU A 87 0.70 -4.28 0.87
N VAL A 88 1.68 -4.99 0.37
CA VAL A 88 2.36 -6.02 1.16
C VAL A 88 2.98 -5.40 2.40
N ALA A 89 3.70 -4.29 2.22
CA ALA A 89 4.33 -3.61 3.34
C ALA A 89 3.29 -3.20 4.39
N TYR A 90 2.17 -2.65 3.93
CA TYR A 90 1.12 -2.24 4.85
C TYR A 90 0.51 -3.46 5.56
N SER A 91 0.25 -4.53 4.84
CA SER A 91 -0.35 -5.72 5.43
C SER A 91 0.52 -6.34 6.51
N LEU A 92 1.82 -6.16 6.42
CA LEU A 92 2.74 -6.70 7.43
C LEU A 92 2.69 -5.91 8.74
N THR A 93 2.01 -4.76 8.76
CA THR A 93 1.88 -3.98 9.98
C THR A 93 0.73 -4.46 10.87
N PHE A 94 -0.14 -5.31 10.36
CA PHE A 94 -1.24 -5.82 11.19
C PHE A 94 -0.68 -6.80 12.22
N LYS A 95 -1.08 -6.63 13.46
CA LYS A 95 -0.62 -7.48 14.56
C LYS A 95 -1.76 -7.96 15.41
#